data_00644e4e2987c490862ab31a903607f8
#
_entry.id   00644e4e2987c490862ab31a903607f8
#
_cell.length_a   1.000
_cell.length_b   1.000
_cell.length_c   1.000
_cell.angle_alpha   90.00
_cell.angle_beta   90.00
_cell.angle_gamma   90.00
#
_symmetry.space_group_name_H-M   'P 1'
#
loop_
_entity.id
_entity.type
_entity.pdbx_description
1 polymer ?
#
loop_
_entity_poly.entity_id
_entity_poly.type
_entity_poly.pdbx_seq_one_letter_code
_entity_poly.pdbx_strand_id
1 'polypeptide(L)'
;MRVIRKTAAVALAAAAALVLGIGTANAQGQTSKPFSGAKVNGGTVTHSVQNGKHVLTLSGDFQVPDTPDPHWQIVDGKGRVFLLQRLKIKGAIAGLAGDKVNMSIKLPGYIEDIAKVHIYCAWAEAVLGETTFDSRIMTVAAK
;
A
#
# COMPACT_ATOMS: atom_id res chain seq x y z
N MET A 1 -52.92 40.23 51.46
CA MET A 1 -52.27 40.39 50.15
C MET A 1 -51.34 39.20 49.92
N ARG A 2 -51.71 38.29 49.03
CA ARG A 2 -50.84 37.16 48.64
C ARG A 2 -50.16 37.51 47.31
N VAL A 3 -48.87 37.64 47.36
CA VAL A 3 -48.06 37.86 46.16
C VAL A 3 -47.73 36.46 45.58
N ILE A 4 -48.33 36.15 44.46
CA ILE A 4 -47.98 34.93 43.71
C ILE A 4 -46.77 35.21 42.84
N ARG A 5 -45.62 34.70 43.22
CA ARG A 5 -44.43 34.71 42.36
C ARG A 5 -44.55 33.59 41.34
N LYS A 6 -44.76 33.95 40.09
CA LYS A 6 -44.67 33.04 38.98
C LYS A 6 -43.19 32.83 38.67
N THR A 7 -42.67 31.67 38.98
CA THR A 7 -41.35 31.22 38.51
C THR A 7 -41.48 30.73 37.09
N ALA A 8 -40.90 31.47 36.15
CA ALA A 8 -40.76 31.03 34.77
C ALA A 8 -39.62 30.02 34.69
N ALA A 9 -39.95 28.78 34.37
CA ALA A 9 -38.96 27.78 34.04
C ALA A 9 -38.44 28.03 32.62
N VAL A 10 -37.17 28.40 32.51
CA VAL A 10 -36.46 28.50 31.24
C VAL A 10 -36.00 27.10 30.89
N ALA A 11 -36.67 26.48 29.92
CA ALA A 11 -36.20 25.21 29.34
C ALA A 11 -35.04 25.52 28.39
N LEU A 12 -33.83 25.19 28.78
CA LEU A 12 -32.66 25.19 27.93
C LEU A 12 -32.75 23.97 27.00
N ALA A 13 -33.13 24.19 25.76
CA ALA A 13 -33.00 23.15 24.71
C ALA A 13 -31.54 23.06 24.29
N ALA A 14 -30.82 22.07 24.80
CA ALA A 14 -29.50 21.73 24.31
C ALA A 14 -29.64 21.08 22.92
N ALA A 15 -29.39 21.83 21.87
CA ALA A 15 -29.23 21.29 20.53
C ALA A 15 -27.89 20.54 20.48
N ALA A 16 -27.93 19.23 20.59
CA ALA A 16 -26.78 18.40 20.31
C ALA A 16 -26.57 18.38 18.80
N ALA A 17 -25.64 19.21 18.32
CA ALA A 17 -25.15 19.12 16.95
C ALA A 17 -24.36 17.80 16.82
N LEU A 18 -24.95 16.77 16.24
CA LEU A 18 -24.23 15.62 15.75
C LEU A 18 -23.35 16.09 14.58
N VAL A 19 -22.10 16.39 14.86
CA VAL A 19 -21.07 16.52 13.82
C VAL A 19 -20.81 15.09 13.35
N LEU A 20 -21.49 14.67 12.30
CA LEU A 20 -21.07 13.52 11.52
C LEU A 20 -19.74 13.89 10.88
N GLY A 21 -18.66 13.61 11.59
CA GLY A 21 -17.34 13.62 11.02
C GLY A 21 -17.31 12.62 9.88
N ILE A 22 -17.39 13.11 8.64
CA ILE A 22 -17.04 12.32 7.46
C ILE A 22 -15.53 12.12 7.59
N GLY A 23 -15.12 11.12 8.36
CA GLY A 23 -13.77 10.64 8.36
C GLY A 23 -13.51 10.15 6.95
N THR A 24 -12.67 10.86 6.20
CA THR A 24 -12.03 10.27 5.03
C THR A 24 -11.32 9.02 5.57
N ALA A 25 -11.87 7.85 5.26
CA ALA A 25 -11.21 6.60 5.52
C ALA A 25 -9.95 6.60 4.64
N ASN A 26 -8.85 7.11 5.19
CA ASN A 26 -7.54 6.74 4.70
C ASN A 26 -7.48 5.23 4.89
N ALA A 27 -7.61 4.47 3.80
CA ALA A 27 -7.36 3.06 3.83
C ALA A 27 -5.94 2.90 4.36
N GLN A 28 -5.82 2.49 5.63
CA GLN A 28 -4.54 2.27 6.28
C GLN A 28 -3.78 1.29 5.43
N GLY A 29 -2.61 1.71 4.94
CA GLY A 29 -1.77 0.88 4.10
C GLY A 29 -1.39 -0.40 4.83
N GLN A 30 -1.58 -1.54 4.19
CA GLN A 30 -1.10 -2.81 4.71
C GLN A 30 0.37 -2.97 4.34
N THR A 31 1.20 -3.36 5.31
CA THR A 31 2.61 -3.66 5.08
C THR A 31 2.80 -5.16 5.04
N SER A 32 3.57 -5.63 4.08
CA SER A 32 3.90 -7.05 3.90
C SER A 32 4.87 -7.56 4.97
N LYS A 33 5.05 -8.86 5.00
CA LYS A 33 6.21 -9.49 5.64
C LYS A 33 7.49 -9.06 4.92
N PRO A 34 8.67 -9.20 5.53
CA PRO A 34 9.93 -8.99 4.82
C PRO A 34 10.06 -9.95 3.63
N PHE A 35 10.71 -9.49 2.56
CA PHE A 35 11.07 -10.37 1.45
C PHE A 35 12.00 -11.48 1.91
N SER A 36 11.83 -12.65 1.30
CA SER A 36 12.69 -13.81 1.45
C SER A 36 12.92 -14.46 0.09
N GLY A 37 14.15 -14.83 -0.21
CA GLY A 37 14.48 -15.49 -1.47
C GLY A 37 15.98 -15.62 -1.74
N ALA A 38 16.31 -16.00 -2.96
CA ALA A 38 17.69 -16.28 -3.36
C ALA A 38 18.58 -15.03 -3.42
N LYS A 39 18.02 -13.88 -3.77
CA LYS A 39 18.76 -12.62 -3.95
C LYS A 39 18.16 -11.44 -3.19
N VAL A 40 16.91 -11.50 -2.77
CA VAL A 40 16.23 -10.46 -2.04
C VAL A 40 15.77 -11.01 -0.70
N ASN A 41 16.40 -10.52 0.37
CA ASN A 41 16.09 -10.86 1.75
C ASN A 41 16.04 -9.57 2.57
N GLY A 42 14.87 -9.23 3.08
CA GLY A 42 14.62 -7.98 3.78
C GLY A 42 13.93 -6.93 2.93
N GLY A 43 13.57 -5.82 3.56
CA GLY A 43 12.63 -4.85 3.00
C GLY A 43 11.21 -5.36 3.01
N THR A 44 10.26 -4.45 2.87
CA THR A 44 8.82 -4.74 2.86
C THR A 44 8.13 -3.98 1.74
N VAL A 45 6.88 -4.33 1.47
CA VAL A 45 5.98 -3.61 0.57
C VAL A 45 4.83 -3.04 1.37
N THR A 46 4.53 -1.78 1.18
CA THR A 46 3.30 -1.16 1.70
C THR A 46 2.31 -0.96 0.56
N HIS A 47 1.11 -1.46 0.75
CA HIS A 47 -0.03 -1.19 -0.12
C HIS A 47 -0.79 0.02 0.42
N SER A 48 -1.15 0.93 -0.45
CA SER A 48 -2.01 2.08 -0.14
C SER A 48 -2.96 2.39 -1.30
N VAL A 49 -4.00 3.17 -1.03
CA VAL A 49 -4.88 3.70 -2.07
C VAL A 49 -4.67 5.20 -2.14
N GLN A 50 -4.27 5.69 -3.30
CA GLN A 50 -4.00 7.10 -3.56
C GLN A 50 -4.83 7.56 -4.76
N ASN A 51 -5.71 8.54 -4.56
CA ASN A 51 -6.62 9.03 -5.61
C ASN A 51 -7.37 7.90 -6.34
N GLY A 52 -7.88 6.92 -5.60
CA GLY A 52 -8.58 5.75 -6.12
C GLY A 52 -7.71 4.72 -6.85
N LYS A 53 -6.38 4.88 -6.83
CA LYS A 53 -5.42 3.95 -7.42
C LYS A 53 -4.70 3.17 -6.33
N HIS A 54 -4.57 1.88 -6.54
CA HIS A 54 -3.77 1.02 -5.67
C HIS A 54 -2.28 1.22 -5.96
N VAL A 55 -1.51 1.46 -4.93
CA VAL A 55 -0.08 1.75 -5.01
C VAL A 55 0.68 0.78 -4.12
N LEU A 56 1.76 0.23 -4.62
CA LEU A 56 2.74 -0.56 -3.87
C LEU A 56 4.03 0.24 -3.74
N THR A 57 4.57 0.31 -2.53
CA THR A 57 5.80 1.03 -2.24
C THR A 57 6.76 0.12 -1.47
N LEU A 58 7.98 -0.02 -1.97
CA LEU A 58 9.06 -0.70 -1.26
C LEU A 58 9.56 0.16 -0.10
N SER A 59 9.93 -0.47 1.00
CA SER A 59 10.50 0.22 2.16
C SER A 59 11.85 0.86 1.84
N GLY A 60 12.23 1.88 2.62
CA GLY A 60 13.48 2.62 2.41
C GLY A 60 14.74 1.76 2.55
N ASP A 61 14.68 0.68 3.33
CA ASP A 61 15.76 -0.29 3.54
C ASP A 61 15.82 -1.39 2.47
N PHE A 62 14.87 -1.41 1.52
CA PHE A 62 14.90 -2.37 0.43
C PHE A 62 16.14 -2.20 -0.44
N GLN A 63 16.85 -3.30 -0.68
CA GLN A 63 18.02 -3.34 -1.54
C GLN A 63 17.63 -3.84 -2.93
N VAL A 64 17.82 -3.00 -3.95
CA VAL A 64 17.64 -3.42 -5.35
C VAL A 64 18.69 -4.48 -5.68
N PRO A 65 18.28 -5.69 -6.09
CA PRO A 65 19.24 -6.76 -6.35
C PRO A 65 20.15 -6.44 -7.54
N ASP A 66 21.41 -6.82 -7.42
CA ASP A 66 22.39 -6.73 -8.50
C ASP A 66 22.15 -7.85 -9.52
N THR A 67 21.16 -7.66 -10.35
CA THR A 67 20.77 -8.57 -11.44
C THR A 67 20.42 -7.77 -12.69
N PRO A 68 20.55 -8.35 -13.90
CA PRO A 68 20.40 -7.60 -15.15
C PRO A 68 19.04 -6.95 -15.33
N ASP A 69 17.97 -7.57 -14.84
CA ASP A 69 16.60 -7.16 -15.19
C ASP A 69 15.58 -7.43 -14.07
N PRO A 70 15.73 -6.81 -12.88
CA PRO A 70 14.81 -7.02 -11.78
C PRO A 70 13.50 -6.26 -11.99
N HIS A 71 12.38 -6.92 -11.81
CA HIS A 71 11.03 -6.40 -11.99
C HIS A 71 10.16 -6.65 -10.76
N TRP A 72 9.16 -5.80 -10.60
CA TRP A 72 7.98 -6.14 -9.83
C TRP A 72 7.21 -7.24 -10.55
N GLN A 73 6.72 -8.20 -9.79
CA GLN A 73 5.82 -9.23 -10.29
C GLN A 73 4.75 -9.49 -9.22
N ILE A 74 3.50 -9.54 -9.64
CA ILE A 74 2.37 -9.81 -8.76
C ILE A 74 1.83 -11.20 -9.07
N VAL A 75 1.47 -11.93 -8.02
CA VAL A 75 0.71 -13.18 -8.12
C VAL A 75 -0.63 -12.95 -7.44
N ASP A 76 -1.71 -13.21 -8.16
CA ASP A 76 -3.05 -13.10 -7.60
C ASP A 76 -3.51 -14.37 -6.86
N GLY A 77 -4.69 -14.33 -6.26
CA GLY A 77 -5.25 -15.46 -5.53
C GLY A 77 -5.61 -16.68 -6.39
N LYS A 78 -5.63 -16.51 -7.71
CA LYS A 78 -5.84 -17.61 -8.68
C LYS A 78 -4.52 -18.17 -9.24
N GLY A 79 -3.38 -17.61 -8.79
CA GLY A 79 -2.05 -17.98 -9.26
C GLY A 79 -1.66 -17.34 -10.60
N ARG A 80 -2.42 -16.38 -11.12
CA ARG A 80 -2.02 -15.62 -12.31
C ARG A 80 -0.86 -14.69 -11.96
N VAL A 81 0.07 -14.58 -12.90
CA VAL A 81 1.32 -13.84 -12.71
C VAL A 81 1.34 -12.62 -13.62
N PHE A 82 1.65 -11.46 -13.06
CA PHE A 82 1.70 -10.19 -13.78
C PHE A 82 3.09 -9.56 -13.63
N LEU A 83 3.83 -9.46 -14.72
CA LEU A 83 5.11 -8.75 -14.74
C LEU A 83 4.85 -7.26 -14.88
N LEU A 84 5.46 -6.47 -14.00
CA LEU A 84 5.27 -5.02 -13.95
C LEU A 84 6.61 -4.28 -14.14
N GLN A 85 6.68 -3.05 -13.68
CA GLN A 85 7.81 -2.14 -13.91
C GLN A 85 9.14 -2.71 -13.43
N ARG A 86 10.18 -2.42 -14.21
CA ARG A 86 11.55 -2.74 -13.84
C ARG A 86 12.04 -1.85 -12.70
N LEU A 87 12.72 -2.50 -11.75
CA LEU A 87 13.51 -1.82 -10.72
C LEU A 87 14.90 -1.50 -11.30
N LYS A 88 15.43 -0.33 -11.01
CA LYS A 88 16.77 0.04 -11.42
C LYS A 88 17.37 1.10 -10.51
N ILE A 89 18.69 1.20 -10.53
CA ILE A 89 19.45 2.30 -9.95
C ILE A 89 19.95 3.15 -11.12
N LYS A 90 19.52 4.41 -11.16
CA LYS A 90 19.91 5.36 -12.19
C LYS A 90 21.04 6.26 -11.68
N GLY A 91 22.04 6.50 -12.52
CA GLY A 91 23.13 7.43 -12.20
C GLY A 91 24.14 6.92 -11.17
N ALA A 92 24.19 5.60 -10.93
CA ALA A 92 25.22 5.00 -10.09
C ALA A 92 26.58 5.16 -10.80
N ILE A 93 27.50 5.86 -10.13
CA ILE A 93 28.90 6.00 -10.53
C ILE A 93 29.73 5.44 -9.38
N ALA A 94 30.91 4.92 -9.65
CA ALA A 94 31.81 4.36 -8.63
C ALA A 94 31.97 5.33 -7.43
N GLY A 95 31.53 4.90 -6.26
CA GLY A 95 31.56 5.66 -5.00
C GLY A 95 30.37 6.57 -4.75
N LEU A 96 29.39 6.67 -5.66
CA LEU A 96 28.15 7.44 -5.47
C LEU A 96 26.93 6.54 -5.55
N ALA A 97 26.02 6.67 -4.58
CA ALA A 97 24.72 6.01 -4.62
C ALA A 97 23.88 6.62 -5.76
N GLY A 98 23.32 5.77 -6.60
CA GLY A 98 22.40 6.18 -7.64
C GLY A 98 20.95 6.30 -7.11
N ASP A 99 20.10 6.96 -7.91
CA ASP A 99 18.67 7.08 -7.61
C ASP A 99 17.97 5.74 -7.86
N LYS A 100 17.25 5.26 -6.87
CA LYS A 100 16.39 4.08 -7.01
C LYS A 100 15.14 4.47 -7.81
N VAL A 101 14.84 3.73 -8.87
CA VAL A 101 13.71 4.00 -9.78
C VAL A 101 12.65 2.91 -9.66
N ASN A 102 11.39 3.32 -9.69
CA ASN A 102 10.21 2.46 -9.56
C ASN A 102 10.10 1.77 -8.19
N MET A 103 10.57 2.42 -7.13
CA MET A 103 10.36 1.95 -5.75
C MET A 103 8.90 2.04 -5.32
N SER A 104 8.10 2.82 -6.01
CA SER A 104 6.64 2.91 -5.85
C SER A 104 5.99 2.78 -7.22
N ILE A 105 4.98 1.93 -7.31
CA ILE A 105 4.25 1.66 -8.56
C ILE A 105 2.75 1.74 -8.35
N LYS A 106 2.05 2.21 -9.37
CA LYS A 106 0.59 2.10 -9.46
C LYS A 106 0.23 0.77 -10.08
N LEU A 107 -0.70 0.05 -9.46
CA LEU A 107 -1.19 -1.21 -10.01
C LEU A 107 -2.11 -0.96 -11.20
N PRO A 108 -1.96 -1.74 -12.28
CA PRO A 108 -2.94 -1.77 -13.37
C PRO A 108 -4.30 -2.22 -12.89
N GLY A 109 -5.36 -1.63 -13.46
CA GLY A 109 -6.75 -1.92 -13.05
C GLY A 109 -7.22 -3.35 -13.34
N TYR A 110 -6.49 -4.11 -14.14
CA TYR A 110 -6.81 -5.52 -14.44
C TYR A 110 -6.31 -6.49 -13.35
N ILE A 111 -5.49 -6.04 -12.40
CA ILE A 111 -5.11 -6.85 -11.25
C ILE A 111 -6.20 -6.72 -10.19
N GLU A 112 -6.92 -7.79 -9.93
CA GLU A 112 -8.10 -7.81 -9.06
C GLU A 112 -7.78 -8.04 -7.59
N ASP A 113 -6.65 -8.69 -7.33
CA ASP A 113 -6.15 -8.95 -5.98
C ASP A 113 -4.65 -9.25 -5.97
N ILE A 114 -4.05 -9.20 -4.79
CA ILE A 114 -2.65 -9.52 -4.56
C ILE A 114 -2.56 -10.60 -3.50
N ALA A 115 -2.06 -11.77 -3.89
CA ALA A 115 -1.71 -12.85 -2.97
C ALA A 115 -0.23 -12.79 -2.60
N LYS A 116 0.65 -12.52 -3.57
CA LYS A 116 2.10 -12.40 -3.38
C LYS A 116 2.68 -11.25 -4.18
N VAL A 117 3.76 -10.70 -3.68
CA VAL A 117 4.63 -9.80 -4.42
C VAL A 117 5.98 -10.46 -4.60
N HIS A 118 6.44 -10.52 -5.83
CA HIS A 118 7.77 -11.01 -6.19
C HIS A 118 8.66 -9.86 -6.65
N ILE A 119 9.94 -10.00 -6.41
CA ILE A 119 10.99 -9.37 -7.18
C ILE A 119 11.54 -10.45 -8.11
N TYR A 120 11.44 -10.21 -9.41
CA TYR A 120 11.65 -11.20 -10.46
C TYR A 120 12.68 -10.71 -11.47
N CYS A 121 13.64 -11.53 -11.82
CA CYS A 121 14.58 -11.23 -12.90
C CYS A 121 14.02 -11.73 -14.22
N ALA A 122 13.61 -10.82 -15.10
CA ALA A 122 13.02 -11.19 -16.37
C ALA A 122 14.05 -11.81 -17.34
N TRP A 123 15.32 -11.40 -17.22
CA TRP A 123 16.39 -12.00 -18.01
C TRP A 123 16.70 -13.45 -17.62
N ALA A 124 16.76 -13.73 -16.32
CA ALA A 124 17.05 -15.08 -15.82
C ALA A 124 15.80 -15.95 -15.64
N GLU A 125 14.62 -15.39 -15.84
CA GLU A 125 13.32 -16.04 -15.61
C GLU A 125 13.22 -16.67 -14.21
N ALA A 126 13.65 -15.91 -13.18
CA ALA A 126 13.78 -16.38 -11.82
C ALA A 126 13.18 -15.43 -10.79
N VAL A 127 12.49 -15.98 -9.80
CA VAL A 127 12.06 -15.24 -8.60
C VAL A 127 13.27 -15.00 -7.71
N LEU A 128 13.56 -13.73 -7.45
CA LEU A 128 14.69 -13.31 -6.62
C LEU A 128 14.32 -13.22 -5.14
N GLY A 129 13.08 -12.91 -4.86
CA GLY A 129 12.49 -12.87 -3.53
C GLY A 129 10.98 -12.71 -3.60
N GLU A 130 10.29 -13.18 -2.57
CA GLU A 130 8.84 -13.06 -2.45
C GLU A 130 8.43 -12.55 -1.09
N THR A 131 7.28 -11.90 -1.03
CA THR A 131 6.62 -11.54 0.22
C THR A 131 5.11 -11.67 0.10
N THR A 132 4.44 -11.75 1.25
CA THR A 132 2.98 -11.80 1.37
C THR A 132 2.52 -10.76 2.39
N PHE A 133 1.26 -10.38 2.31
CA PHE A 133 0.57 -9.65 3.36
C PHE A 133 -0.10 -10.62 4.33
N ASP A 134 -0.52 -10.17 5.49
CA ASP A 134 -1.24 -11.02 6.45
C ASP A 134 -2.58 -11.51 5.90
N SER A 135 -3.19 -10.70 5.02
CA SER A 135 -4.36 -11.08 4.25
C SER A 135 -4.19 -10.66 2.79
N ARG A 136 -4.82 -11.41 1.88
CA ARG A 136 -4.85 -11.06 0.46
C ARG A 136 -5.46 -9.66 0.26
N ILE A 137 -4.80 -8.82 -0.51
CA ILE A 137 -5.28 -7.47 -0.79
C ILE A 137 -6.23 -7.50 -1.99
N MET A 138 -7.46 -7.05 -1.78
CA MET A 138 -8.42 -6.85 -2.87
C MET A 138 -8.24 -5.48 -3.48
N THR A 139 -8.11 -5.41 -4.80
CA THR A 139 -7.92 -4.17 -5.57
C THR A 139 -9.18 -3.76 -6.34
N VAL A 140 -10.19 -4.60 -6.30
CA VAL A 140 -11.53 -4.33 -6.84
C VAL A 140 -12.54 -4.46 -5.71
N ALA A 141 -13.64 -3.70 -5.79
CA ALA A 141 -14.73 -3.84 -4.85
C ALA A 141 -15.33 -5.25 -4.97
N ALA A 142 -15.67 -5.87 -3.82
CA ALA A 142 -16.45 -7.10 -3.81
C ALA A 142 -17.82 -6.83 -4.49
N LYS A 143 -18.19 -7.66 -5.46
CA LYS A 143 -19.50 -7.62 -6.10
C LYS A 143 -20.52 -8.35 -5.26
#